data_917d6ef8c30f34520ca300c0e4aa0988
#
_entry.id   917d6ef8c30f34520ca300c0e4aa0988
#
_cell.length_a   1.000
_cell.length_b   1.000
_cell.length_c   1.000
_cell.angle_alpha   90.00
_cell.angle_beta   90.00
_cell.angle_gamma   90.00
#
_symmetry.space_group_name_H-M   'P 1'
#
loop_
_entity.id
_entity.type
_entity.pdbx_description
1 polymer ?
#
loop_
_entity_poly.entity_id
_entity_poly.type
_entity_poly.pdbx_seq_one_letter_code
_entity_poly.pdbx_strand_id
1 'polypeptide(L)'
;MYIYIYERMILEIKFRRALKTDLKFLLDLRKQTMTPHLIASSLPISEKAHLQRIDYKFEHALIIEMEDIPIGLLKVDRQHDNIDLIQIQITPNYQGKGVGRKILNDLIKEAIETEKSITLSVLKTNQAKKLYLNVGFKIVGETDNSYLMLSDAHKKRSV
;
A
#
# COMPACT_ATOMS: atom_id res chain seq x y z
N MET A 1 21.80 9.81 -18.99
CA MET A 1 22.45 8.71 -18.24
C MET A 1 21.93 8.58 -16.80
N TYR A 2 21.75 9.70 -16.08
CA TYR A 2 21.19 9.67 -14.73
C TYR A 2 19.73 9.20 -14.65
N ILE A 3 18.90 9.60 -15.62
CA ILE A 3 17.49 9.20 -15.70
C ILE A 3 17.36 7.68 -15.91
N TYR A 4 18.25 7.10 -16.70
CA TYR A 4 18.24 5.69 -17.04
C TYR A 4 18.60 4.79 -15.84
N ILE A 5 19.52 5.24 -14.99
CA ILE A 5 19.91 4.54 -13.76
C ILE A 5 18.77 4.61 -12.73
N TYR A 6 18.04 5.72 -12.69
CA TYR A 6 16.92 5.93 -11.78
C TYR A 6 15.72 5.04 -12.14
N GLU A 7 15.38 4.97 -13.43
CA GLU A 7 14.34 4.06 -13.91
C GLU A 7 14.70 2.60 -13.66
N ARG A 8 15.97 2.24 -13.80
CA ARG A 8 16.46 0.89 -13.58
C ARG A 8 16.42 0.50 -12.10
N MET A 9 16.70 1.43 -11.17
CA MET A 9 16.58 1.18 -9.72
C MET A 9 15.14 0.93 -9.30
N ILE A 10 14.17 1.65 -9.87
CA ILE A 10 12.73 1.47 -9.59
C ILE A 10 12.21 0.14 -10.16
N LEU A 11 12.78 -0.33 -11.28
CA LEU A 11 12.40 -1.59 -11.91
C LEU A 11 12.88 -2.85 -11.16
N GLU A 12 13.78 -2.70 -10.18
CA GLU A 12 14.33 -3.81 -9.40
C GLU A 12 13.61 -4.07 -8.08
N ILE A 13 12.36 -3.64 -7.97
CA ILE A 13 11.50 -3.93 -6.82
C ILE A 13 11.14 -5.42 -6.84
N LYS A 14 11.41 -6.10 -5.74
CA LYS A 14 11.05 -7.50 -5.53
C LYS A 14 10.07 -7.62 -4.39
N PHE A 15 9.28 -8.68 -4.43
CA PHE A 15 8.35 -9.03 -3.36
C PHE A 15 8.65 -10.43 -2.87
N ARG A 16 8.59 -10.63 -1.55
CA ARG A 16 8.62 -11.95 -0.94
C ARG A 16 7.58 -12.04 0.16
N ARG A 17 7.16 -13.23 0.49
CA ARG A 17 6.22 -13.42 1.60
C ARG A 17 6.85 -12.97 2.91
N ALA A 18 6.05 -12.25 3.73
CA ALA A 18 6.46 -11.89 5.07
C ALA A 18 6.54 -13.14 5.96
N LEU A 19 7.57 -13.19 6.80
CA LEU A 19 7.80 -14.25 7.77
C LEU A 19 7.70 -13.67 9.18
N LYS A 20 7.55 -14.54 10.18
CA LYS A 20 7.54 -14.10 11.59
C LYS A 20 8.83 -13.38 11.99
N THR A 21 9.95 -13.72 11.35
CA THR A 21 11.24 -13.04 11.55
C THR A 21 11.23 -11.59 11.05
N ASP A 22 10.24 -11.19 10.25
CA ASP A 22 10.06 -9.81 9.76
C ASP A 22 9.29 -8.92 10.73
N LEU A 23 8.77 -9.46 11.85
CA LEU A 23 7.91 -8.70 12.76
C LEU A 23 8.56 -7.41 13.28
N LYS A 24 9.84 -7.45 13.62
CA LYS A 24 10.54 -6.24 14.07
C LYS A 24 10.56 -5.17 12.99
N PHE A 25 10.89 -5.54 11.76
CA PHE A 25 10.88 -4.62 10.63
C PHE A 25 9.47 -4.04 10.41
N LEU A 26 8.45 -4.89 10.42
CA LEU A 26 7.07 -4.48 10.18
C LEU A 26 6.54 -3.56 11.28
N LEU A 27 6.91 -3.83 12.54
CA LEU A 27 6.51 -2.98 13.66
C LEU A 27 7.17 -1.61 13.56
N ASP A 28 8.47 -1.55 13.29
CA ASP A 28 9.20 -0.29 13.12
C ASP A 28 8.65 0.51 11.93
N LEU A 29 8.41 -0.16 10.80
CA LEU A 29 7.83 0.45 9.61
C LEU A 29 6.46 1.07 9.91
N ARG A 30 5.59 0.32 10.60
CA ARG A 30 4.25 0.81 10.94
C ARG A 30 4.31 2.00 11.89
N LYS A 31 5.18 1.96 12.91
CA LYS A 31 5.38 3.09 13.83
C LYS A 31 5.84 4.33 13.07
N GLN A 32 6.78 4.19 12.16
CA GLN A 32 7.32 5.32 11.37
C GLN A 32 6.28 5.91 10.42
N THR A 33 5.49 5.08 9.76
CA THR A 33 4.59 5.52 8.69
C THR A 33 3.17 5.81 9.15
N MET A 34 2.69 5.19 10.24
CA MET A 34 1.30 5.27 10.66
C MET A 34 1.05 5.99 11.97
N THR A 35 2.01 6.00 12.90
CA THR A 35 1.80 6.60 14.22
C THR A 35 1.35 8.06 14.14
N PRO A 36 1.96 8.94 13.32
CA PRO A 36 1.49 10.33 13.22
C PRO A 36 0.03 10.45 12.76
N HIS A 37 -0.38 9.61 11.81
CA HIS A 37 -1.75 9.64 11.28
C HIS A 37 -2.76 9.07 12.30
N LEU A 38 -2.35 8.05 13.05
CA LEU A 38 -3.19 7.47 14.09
C LEU A 38 -3.40 8.44 15.26
N ILE A 39 -2.34 9.14 15.69
CA ILE A 39 -2.43 10.19 16.71
C ILE A 39 -3.38 11.29 16.25
N ALA A 40 -3.22 11.78 15.03
CA ALA A 40 -4.06 12.83 14.47
C ALA A 40 -5.54 12.41 14.35
N SER A 41 -5.81 11.11 14.25
CA SER A 41 -7.16 10.53 14.18
C SER A 41 -7.68 10.04 15.53
N SER A 42 -6.95 10.27 16.63
CA SER A 42 -7.28 9.77 17.98
C SER A 42 -7.47 8.26 18.04
N LEU A 43 -6.70 7.52 17.25
CA LEU A 43 -6.73 6.06 17.20
C LEU A 43 -5.61 5.45 18.04
N PRO A 44 -5.76 4.17 18.49
CA PRO A 44 -4.77 3.51 19.34
C PRO A 44 -3.39 3.40 18.67
N ILE A 45 -2.33 3.69 19.45
CA ILE A 45 -0.93 3.61 19.02
C ILE A 45 -0.09 2.66 19.87
N SER A 46 -0.72 1.85 20.74
CA SER A 46 -0.01 0.87 21.54
C SER A 46 0.68 -0.16 20.65
N GLU A 47 1.73 -0.78 21.16
CA GLU A 47 2.40 -1.89 20.46
C GLU A 47 1.42 -3.02 20.15
N LYS A 48 0.53 -3.34 21.09
CA LYS A 48 -0.52 -4.32 20.89
C LYS A 48 -1.42 -3.96 19.71
N ALA A 49 -1.84 -2.70 19.60
CA ALA A 49 -2.67 -2.24 18.48
C ALA A 49 -1.94 -2.36 17.14
N HIS A 50 -0.66 -1.98 17.10
CA HIS A 50 0.17 -2.15 15.91
C HIS A 50 0.31 -3.62 15.51
N LEU A 51 0.58 -4.51 16.48
CA LEU A 51 0.72 -5.94 16.21
C LEU A 51 -0.58 -6.57 15.71
N GLN A 52 -1.72 -6.16 16.23
CA GLN A 52 -3.03 -6.62 15.74
C GLN A 52 -3.24 -6.28 14.26
N ARG A 53 -2.84 -5.09 13.82
CA ARG A 53 -2.95 -4.69 12.42
C ARG A 53 -1.96 -5.43 11.52
N ILE A 54 -0.76 -5.71 12.02
CA ILE A 54 0.23 -6.51 11.30
C ILE A 54 -0.27 -7.94 11.14
N ASP A 55 -0.85 -8.51 12.19
CA ASP A 55 -1.37 -9.88 12.19
C ASP A 55 -2.59 -10.06 11.30
N TYR A 56 -3.40 -9.02 11.14
CA TYR A 56 -4.59 -9.07 10.30
C TYR A 56 -4.23 -9.47 8.87
N LYS A 57 -4.74 -10.61 8.42
CA LYS A 57 -4.47 -11.19 7.09
C LYS A 57 -2.97 -11.26 6.77
N PHE A 58 -2.17 -11.67 7.74
CA PHE A 58 -0.71 -11.77 7.60
C PHE A 58 -0.29 -12.69 6.44
N GLU A 59 -1.11 -13.68 6.10
CA GLU A 59 -0.87 -14.58 4.96
C GLU A 59 -0.82 -13.85 3.61
N HIS A 60 -1.35 -12.62 3.53
CA HIS A 60 -1.30 -11.78 2.34
C HIS A 60 -0.17 -10.75 2.37
N ALA A 61 0.64 -10.71 3.43
CA ALA A 61 1.70 -9.73 3.57
C ALA A 61 2.92 -10.08 2.72
N LEU A 62 3.38 -9.11 1.93
CA LEU A 62 4.61 -9.18 1.14
C LEU A 62 5.60 -8.12 1.62
N ILE A 63 6.84 -8.51 1.83
CA ILE A 63 7.93 -7.57 2.04
C ILE A 63 8.36 -7.02 0.69
N ILE A 64 8.43 -5.70 0.58
CA ILE A 64 8.98 -5.02 -0.60
C ILE A 64 10.48 -4.90 -0.39
N GLU A 65 11.26 -5.35 -1.37
CA GLU A 65 12.71 -5.30 -1.32
C GLU A 65 13.29 -4.56 -2.51
N MET A 66 14.37 -3.83 -2.27
CA MET A 66 15.26 -3.29 -3.29
C MET A 66 16.67 -3.69 -2.93
N GLU A 67 17.42 -4.28 -3.89
CA GLU A 67 18.79 -4.78 -3.67
C GLU A 67 18.88 -5.68 -2.42
N ASP A 68 17.88 -6.56 -2.25
CA ASP A 68 17.75 -7.48 -1.11
C ASP A 68 17.58 -6.79 0.25
N ILE A 69 17.28 -5.49 0.26
CA ILE A 69 17.01 -4.71 1.47
C ILE A 69 15.49 -4.53 1.62
N PRO A 70 14.90 -4.89 2.77
CA PRO A 70 13.50 -4.61 3.04
C PRO A 70 13.25 -3.10 3.09
N ILE A 71 12.31 -2.61 2.27
CA ILE A 71 11.97 -1.19 2.18
C ILE A 71 10.49 -0.91 2.43
N GLY A 72 9.66 -1.92 2.55
CA GLY A 72 8.24 -1.69 2.75
C GLY A 72 7.42 -2.96 2.86
N LEU A 73 6.11 -2.74 2.95
CA LEU A 73 5.08 -3.76 3.07
C LEU A 73 4.00 -3.52 2.01
N LEU A 74 3.59 -4.59 1.35
CA LEU A 74 2.39 -4.62 0.52
C LEU A 74 1.49 -5.76 1.00
N LYS A 75 0.27 -5.44 1.40
CA LYS A 75 -0.71 -6.44 1.82
C LYS A 75 -1.95 -6.31 0.95
N VAL A 76 -2.20 -7.30 0.12
CA VAL A 76 -3.26 -7.32 -0.88
C VAL A 76 -4.01 -8.64 -0.80
N ASP A 77 -5.33 -8.58 -0.72
CA ASP A 77 -6.20 -9.74 -0.78
C ASP A 77 -6.93 -9.77 -2.13
N ARG A 78 -6.56 -10.69 -2.98
CA ARG A 78 -7.15 -10.87 -4.32
C ARG A 78 -8.36 -11.77 -4.22
N GLN A 79 -9.53 -11.17 -4.34
CA GLN A 79 -10.82 -11.84 -4.31
C GLN A 79 -11.32 -12.15 -5.74
N HIS A 80 -12.50 -12.74 -5.88
CA HIS A 80 -13.03 -13.17 -7.18
C HIS A 80 -13.16 -11.99 -8.16
N ASP A 81 -13.76 -10.88 -7.74
CA ASP A 81 -14.05 -9.72 -8.58
C ASP A 81 -13.44 -8.42 -8.07
N ASN A 82 -12.68 -8.49 -6.98
CA ASN A 82 -12.11 -7.33 -6.31
C ASN A 82 -10.71 -7.64 -5.79
N ILE A 83 -9.88 -6.62 -5.79
CA ILE A 83 -8.58 -6.63 -5.11
C ILE A 83 -8.69 -5.68 -3.92
N ASP A 84 -8.55 -6.20 -2.71
CA ASP A 84 -8.54 -5.37 -1.51
C ASP A 84 -7.09 -4.99 -1.18
N LEU A 85 -6.76 -3.72 -1.37
CA LEU A 85 -5.46 -3.18 -0.97
C LEU A 85 -5.53 -2.82 0.51
N ILE A 86 -5.02 -3.72 1.35
CA ILE A 86 -5.14 -3.61 2.82
C ILE A 86 -4.09 -2.63 3.36
N GLN A 87 -2.83 -2.77 2.93
CA GLN A 87 -1.73 -1.92 3.40
C GLN A 87 -0.69 -1.76 2.30
N ILE A 88 -0.17 -0.54 2.16
CA ILE A 88 1.05 -0.24 1.42
C ILE A 88 1.83 0.79 2.25
N GLN A 89 3.04 0.43 2.64
CA GLN A 89 3.90 1.25 3.48
C GLN A 89 5.33 1.17 2.96
N ILE A 90 5.96 2.33 2.79
CA ILE A 90 7.34 2.46 2.30
C ILE A 90 8.14 3.16 3.40
N THR A 91 9.34 2.65 3.70
CA THR A 91 10.22 3.31 4.66
C THR A 91 10.50 4.75 4.24
N PRO A 92 10.65 5.69 5.20
CA PRO A 92 10.83 7.10 4.87
C PRO A 92 11.95 7.39 3.86
N ASN A 93 13.07 6.68 3.94
CA ASN A 93 14.21 6.88 3.04
C ASN A 93 13.90 6.52 1.58
N TYR A 94 12.88 5.73 1.33
CA TYR A 94 12.47 5.31 -0.02
C TYR A 94 11.17 5.96 -0.48
N GLN A 95 10.59 6.85 0.32
CA GLN A 95 9.43 7.64 -0.07
C GLN A 95 9.84 8.76 -1.05
N GLY A 96 8.88 9.23 -1.85
CA GLY A 96 9.12 10.29 -2.81
C GLY A 96 9.97 9.88 -4.03
N LYS A 97 10.23 8.59 -4.21
CA LYS A 97 11.05 8.05 -5.32
C LYS A 97 10.23 7.28 -6.36
N GLY A 98 8.91 7.34 -6.24
CA GLY A 98 8.02 6.68 -7.19
C GLY A 98 7.74 5.20 -6.92
N VAL A 99 8.24 4.62 -5.82
CA VAL A 99 8.03 3.21 -5.50
C VAL A 99 6.54 2.89 -5.32
N GLY A 100 5.84 3.66 -4.48
CA GLY A 100 4.42 3.47 -4.24
C GLY A 100 3.59 3.63 -5.51
N ARG A 101 3.88 4.65 -6.31
CA ARG A 101 3.22 4.88 -7.61
C ARG A 101 3.40 3.70 -8.57
N LYS A 102 4.62 3.19 -8.67
CA LYS A 102 4.93 2.03 -9.52
C LYS A 102 4.11 0.81 -9.11
N ILE A 103 4.09 0.50 -7.81
CA ILE A 103 3.32 -0.63 -7.27
C ILE A 103 1.83 -0.46 -7.54
N LEU A 104 1.28 0.74 -7.31
CA LEU A 104 -0.14 1.02 -7.56
C LEU A 104 -0.48 0.91 -9.05
N ASN A 105 0.35 1.44 -9.94
CA ASN A 105 0.14 1.33 -11.37
C ASN A 105 0.17 -0.12 -11.85
N ASP A 106 1.09 -0.93 -11.33
CA ASP A 106 1.15 -2.35 -11.66
C ASP A 106 -0.09 -3.10 -11.15
N LEU A 107 -0.59 -2.75 -9.96
CA LEU A 107 -1.80 -3.33 -9.40
C LEU A 107 -3.04 -2.95 -10.22
N ILE A 108 -3.13 -1.70 -10.66
CA ILE A 108 -4.21 -1.23 -11.53
C ILE A 108 -4.18 -1.97 -12.87
N LYS A 109 -2.99 -2.17 -13.43
CA LYS A 109 -2.83 -2.96 -14.68
C LYS A 109 -3.31 -4.38 -14.48
N GLU A 110 -2.93 -5.04 -13.38
CA GLU A 110 -3.42 -6.39 -13.03
C GLU A 110 -4.94 -6.39 -12.93
N ALA A 111 -5.53 -5.41 -12.26
CA ALA A 111 -6.98 -5.31 -12.09
C ALA A 111 -7.70 -5.18 -13.44
N ILE A 112 -7.17 -4.37 -14.35
CA ILE A 112 -7.72 -4.24 -15.71
C ILE A 112 -7.65 -5.58 -16.46
N GLU A 113 -6.50 -6.24 -16.43
CA GLU A 113 -6.27 -7.51 -17.14
C GLU A 113 -7.13 -8.65 -16.57
N THR A 114 -7.44 -8.62 -15.28
CA THR A 114 -8.25 -9.65 -14.60
C THR A 114 -9.70 -9.22 -14.40
N GLU A 115 -10.09 -8.07 -14.92
CA GLU A 115 -11.46 -7.53 -14.82
C GLU A 115 -11.93 -7.38 -13.37
N LYS A 116 -11.05 -6.85 -12.51
CA LYS A 116 -11.33 -6.62 -11.10
C LYS A 116 -11.33 -5.14 -10.76
N SER A 117 -12.08 -4.78 -9.74
CA SER A 117 -11.96 -3.48 -9.07
C SER A 117 -10.87 -3.56 -8.00
N ILE A 118 -10.37 -2.40 -7.56
CA ILE A 118 -9.51 -2.31 -6.39
C ILE A 118 -10.20 -1.43 -5.36
N THR A 119 -10.27 -1.89 -4.12
CA THR A 119 -10.79 -1.12 -2.99
C THR A 119 -9.72 -0.90 -1.95
N LEU A 120 -9.78 0.22 -1.27
CA LEU A 120 -8.90 0.54 -0.13
C LEU A 120 -9.62 1.45 0.85
N SER A 121 -9.10 1.49 2.08
CA SER A 121 -9.48 2.47 3.10
C SER A 121 -8.24 3.26 3.48
N VAL A 122 -8.34 4.58 3.57
CA VAL A 122 -7.24 5.46 3.94
C VAL A 122 -7.69 6.44 5.01
N LEU A 123 -6.86 6.63 6.05
CA LEU A 123 -7.15 7.62 7.09
C LEU A 123 -7.22 9.02 6.47
N LYS A 124 -8.20 9.82 6.89
CA LYS A 124 -8.40 11.20 6.40
C LYS A 124 -7.17 12.09 6.65
N THR A 125 -6.37 11.76 7.66
CA THR A 125 -5.13 12.47 8.01
C THR A 125 -3.93 12.01 7.20
N ASN A 126 -4.05 10.92 6.44
CA ASN A 126 -2.95 10.36 5.67
C ASN A 126 -2.89 11.00 4.28
N GLN A 127 -1.76 11.63 3.95
CA GLN A 127 -1.56 12.29 2.67
C GLN A 127 -1.46 11.33 1.47
N ALA A 128 -1.33 10.03 1.69
CA ALA A 128 -1.37 9.03 0.63
C ALA A 128 -2.64 9.09 -0.20
N LYS A 129 -3.73 9.63 0.33
CA LYS A 129 -4.96 9.90 -0.41
C LYS A 129 -4.70 10.65 -1.72
N LYS A 130 -3.77 11.62 -1.70
CA LYS A 130 -3.42 12.40 -2.91
C LYS A 130 -2.84 11.50 -4.01
N LEU A 131 -1.98 10.57 -3.62
CA LEU A 131 -1.42 9.60 -4.57
C LEU A 131 -2.50 8.69 -5.15
N TYR A 132 -3.40 8.19 -4.31
CA TYR A 132 -4.51 7.35 -4.76
C TYR A 132 -5.41 8.09 -5.75
N LEU A 133 -5.80 9.32 -5.45
CA LEU A 133 -6.59 10.15 -6.37
C LEU A 133 -5.84 10.36 -7.69
N ASN A 134 -4.54 10.62 -7.61
CA ASN A 134 -3.71 10.90 -8.77
C ASN A 134 -3.60 9.71 -9.73
N VAL A 135 -3.57 8.49 -9.21
CA VAL A 135 -3.51 7.26 -10.04
C VAL A 135 -4.89 6.75 -10.47
N GLY A 136 -5.97 7.45 -10.12
CA GLY A 136 -7.30 7.18 -10.65
C GLY A 136 -8.31 6.59 -9.68
N PHE A 137 -7.98 6.44 -8.39
CA PHE A 137 -8.95 6.08 -7.38
C PHE A 137 -9.91 7.24 -7.13
N LYS A 138 -11.14 6.92 -6.75
CA LYS A 138 -12.15 7.90 -6.34
C LYS A 138 -12.72 7.54 -4.96
N ILE A 139 -13.14 8.56 -4.21
CA ILE A 139 -13.80 8.37 -2.93
C ILE A 139 -15.23 7.90 -3.19
N VAL A 140 -15.59 6.75 -2.61
CA VAL A 140 -16.93 6.17 -2.75
C VAL A 140 -17.68 6.08 -1.43
N GLY A 141 -17.04 6.40 -0.32
CA GLY A 141 -17.64 6.42 1.00
C GLY A 141 -16.67 6.94 2.04
N GLU A 142 -17.15 7.08 3.26
CA GLU A 142 -16.33 7.51 4.38
C GLU A 142 -16.87 6.99 5.70
N THR A 143 -15.96 6.87 6.67
CA THR A 143 -16.25 6.69 8.08
C THR A 143 -15.82 7.94 8.83
N ASP A 144 -15.90 7.95 10.16
CA ASP A 144 -15.44 9.10 10.95
C ASP A 144 -13.95 9.42 10.68
N ASN A 145 -13.13 8.40 10.48
CA ASN A 145 -11.68 8.54 10.40
C ASN A 145 -11.08 8.26 9.03
N SER A 146 -11.84 7.66 8.10
CA SER A 146 -11.29 7.14 6.85
C SER A 146 -12.16 7.45 5.64
N TYR A 147 -11.52 7.50 4.48
CA TYR A 147 -12.20 7.43 3.18
C TYR A 147 -12.13 6.00 2.64
N LEU A 148 -13.23 5.56 2.04
CA LEU A 148 -13.28 4.36 1.22
C LEU A 148 -13.05 4.77 -0.23
N MET A 149 -12.10 4.14 -0.90
CA MET A 149 -11.73 4.49 -2.27
C MET A 149 -11.82 3.29 -3.19
N LEU A 150 -12.13 3.56 -4.44
CA LEU A 150 -12.34 2.54 -5.48
C LEU A 150 -11.60 2.93 -6.75
N SER A 151 -10.95 1.95 -7.35
CA SER A 151 -10.52 1.98 -8.74
C SER A 151 -11.31 0.94 -9.53
N ASP A 152 -12.06 1.38 -10.51
CA ASP A 152 -12.82 0.54 -11.43
C ASP A 152 -12.38 0.75 -12.88
N ALA A 153 -11.09 0.96 -13.07
CA ALA A 153 -10.49 1.27 -14.37
C ALA A 153 -10.81 0.22 -15.46
N HIS A 154 -11.03 -1.04 -15.07
CA HIS A 154 -11.43 -2.10 -16.00
C HIS A 154 -12.78 -1.80 -16.69
N LYS A 155 -13.70 -1.07 -16.04
CA LYS A 155 -15.01 -0.72 -16.59
C LYS A 155 -14.90 0.35 -17.69
N LYS A 156 -13.87 1.19 -17.65
CA LYS A 156 -13.62 2.22 -18.68
C LYS A 156 -13.15 1.63 -19.99
N ARG A 157 -12.66 0.39 -19.98
CA ARG A 157 -12.14 -0.32 -21.16
C ARG A 157 -13.23 -1.02 -21.97
N SER A 158 -14.40 -1.20 -21.39
CA SER A 158 -15.54 -1.92 -21.98
C SER A 158 -16.43 -1.05 -22.85
N VAL A 159 -16.07 0.23 -23.01
CA VAL A 159 -16.81 1.22 -23.83
C VAL A 159 -16.15 1.42 -25.22
#